data_cbbdcb4be565af6930e566b1b8f8cfd7
#
_entry.id   cbbdcb4be565af6930e566b1b8f8cfd7
#
_cell.length_a   1.000
_cell.length_b   1.000
_cell.length_c   1.000
_cell.angle_alpha   90.00
_cell.angle_beta   90.00
_cell.angle_gamma   90.00
#
_symmetry.space_group_name_H-M   'P 1'
#
loop_
_entity.id
_entity.type
_entity.pdbx_description
1 polymer ?
#
loop_
_entity_poly.entity_id
_entity_poly.type
_entity_poly.pdbx_seq_one_letter_code
_entity_poly.pdbx_strand_id
1 'polypeptide(L)'
;MIVEMQKLHYFKNFIEQEENPIGKNLYVMVLAVEAYYEFVAEVLIPGTSRSMTQFKLLEELRSLKTINEQEFVIMNETRKLKNELTHRLDYQIDLTYLYDFCNNCTVKDKIVPENKEDQQELEDALLDGLLKSYKIVDLKLYSKVRKELEKVHGEEA
;
A
#
# COMPACT_ATOMS: atom_id res chain seq x y z
N MET A 1 -10.35 -14.35 -13.92
CA MET A 1 -11.22 -13.23 -13.59
C MET A 1 -11.93 -13.35 -12.29
N ILE A 2 -12.63 -14.44 -12.03
CA ILE A 2 -13.15 -14.75 -10.69
C ILE A 2 -11.98 -14.78 -9.69
N VAL A 3 -10.84 -15.32 -10.10
CA VAL A 3 -9.63 -15.40 -9.26
C VAL A 3 -9.12 -14.00 -8.86
N GLU A 4 -9.05 -13.08 -9.82
CA GLU A 4 -8.58 -11.71 -9.55
C GLU A 4 -9.56 -10.96 -8.65
N MET A 5 -10.87 -11.14 -8.83
CA MET A 5 -11.87 -10.54 -7.95
C MET A 5 -11.78 -11.10 -6.53
N GLN A 6 -11.58 -12.41 -6.39
CA GLN A 6 -11.36 -13.05 -5.09
C GLN A 6 -10.07 -12.53 -4.43
N LYS A 7 -9.03 -12.34 -5.23
CA LYS A 7 -7.74 -11.80 -4.78
C LYS A 7 -7.91 -10.38 -4.23
N LEU A 8 -8.69 -9.54 -4.94
CA LEU A 8 -9.00 -8.19 -4.49
C LEU A 8 -9.67 -8.20 -3.12
N HIS A 9 -10.72 -9.05 -2.96
CA HIS A 9 -11.43 -9.17 -1.69
C HIS A 9 -10.54 -9.73 -0.59
N TYR A 10 -9.67 -10.68 -0.90
CA TYR A 10 -8.73 -11.25 0.07
C TYR A 10 -7.80 -10.18 0.63
N PHE A 11 -7.19 -9.37 -0.24
CA PHE A 11 -6.30 -8.30 0.20
C PHE A 11 -7.02 -7.31 1.11
N LYS A 12 -8.20 -6.87 0.70
CA LYS A 12 -8.95 -5.89 1.49
C LYS A 12 -9.34 -6.45 2.85
N ASN A 13 -9.85 -7.68 2.88
CA ASN A 13 -10.24 -8.31 4.14
C ASN A 13 -9.05 -8.48 5.07
N PHE A 14 -7.91 -8.91 4.54
CA PHE A 14 -6.70 -9.10 5.34
C PHE A 14 -6.20 -7.78 5.94
N ILE A 15 -6.13 -6.73 5.12
CA ILE A 15 -5.60 -5.43 5.55
C ILE A 15 -6.55 -4.74 6.53
N GLU A 16 -7.86 -4.84 6.30
CA GLU A 16 -8.89 -4.11 7.05
C GLU A 16 -9.43 -4.87 8.26
N GLN A 17 -8.99 -6.10 8.49
CA GLN A 17 -9.46 -6.94 9.59
C GLN A 17 -8.84 -6.50 10.93
N GLU A 18 -9.60 -5.80 11.75
CA GLU A 18 -9.11 -5.19 12.99
C GLU A 18 -8.74 -6.21 14.07
N GLU A 19 -9.37 -7.39 14.09
CA GLU A 19 -9.20 -8.40 15.13
C GLU A 19 -8.09 -9.42 14.83
N ASN A 20 -7.45 -9.33 13.68
CA ASN A 20 -6.39 -10.26 13.30
C ASN A 20 -5.08 -9.88 14.01
N PRO A 21 -4.57 -10.72 14.94
CA PRO A 21 -3.29 -10.41 15.63
C PRO A 21 -2.11 -10.23 14.67
N ILE A 22 -2.12 -10.95 13.54
CA ILE A 22 -1.09 -10.84 12.50
C ILE A 22 -1.14 -9.46 11.85
N GLY A 23 -2.35 -8.91 11.68
CA GLY A 23 -2.55 -7.58 11.10
C GLY A 23 -1.99 -6.44 11.94
N LYS A 24 -1.60 -6.71 13.20
CA LYS A 24 -0.98 -5.71 14.07
C LYS A 24 0.55 -5.70 13.96
N ASN A 25 1.13 -6.59 13.17
CA ASN A 25 2.57 -6.64 12.95
C ASN A 25 2.94 -5.76 11.75
N LEU A 26 3.83 -4.80 11.99
CA LEU A 26 4.24 -3.86 10.95
C LEU A 26 4.79 -4.56 9.70
N TYR A 27 5.67 -5.55 9.89
CA TYR A 27 6.29 -6.26 8.77
C TYR A 27 5.26 -6.95 7.88
N VAL A 28 4.33 -7.67 8.52
CA VAL A 28 3.27 -8.39 7.80
C VAL A 28 2.38 -7.41 7.05
N MET A 29 2.01 -6.31 7.69
CA MET A 29 1.12 -5.32 7.07
C MET A 29 1.79 -4.56 5.94
N VAL A 30 3.07 -4.24 6.06
CA VAL A 30 3.81 -3.60 4.95
C VAL A 30 3.84 -4.53 3.74
N LEU A 31 4.11 -5.82 3.95
CA LEU A 31 4.11 -6.80 2.87
C LEU A 31 2.72 -6.92 2.23
N ALA A 32 1.67 -6.96 3.05
CA ALA A 32 0.30 -7.08 2.56
C ALA A 32 -0.14 -5.85 1.77
N VAL A 33 0.12 -4.65 2.28
CA VAL A 33 -0.26 -3.40 1.62
C VAL A 33 0.51 -3.25 0.31
N GLU A 34 1.81 -3.52 0.32
CA GLU A 34 2.60 -3.43 -0.91
C GLU A 34 2.16 -4.46 -1.95
N ALA A 35 1.87 -5.70 -1.53
CA ALA A 35 1.35 -6.71 -2.44
C ALA A 35 0.00 -6.28 -3.05
N TYR A 36 -0.84 -5.64 -2.25
CA TYR A 36 -2.09 -5.06 -2.75
C TYR A 36 -1.82 -3.97 -3.78
N TYR A 37 -0.88 -3.07 -3.52
CA TYR A 37 -0.54 -2.01 -4.47
C TYR A 37 0.06 -2.57 -5.76
N GLU A 38 0.88 -3.60 -5.68
CA GLU A 38 1.40 -4.29 -6.87
C GLU A 38 0.27 -4.88 -7.70
N PHE A 39 -0.68 -5.52 -7.04
CA PHE A 39 -1.85 -6.09 -7.69
C PHE A 39 -2.70 -4.99 -8.37
N VAL A 40 -2.96 -3.90 -7.67
CA VAL A 40 -3.70 -2.75 -8.20
C VAL A 40 -3.01 -2.19 -9.44
N ALA A 41 -1.70 -2.00 -9.37
CA ALA A 41 -0.92 -1.47 -10.50
C ALA A 41 -1.00 -2.39 -11.72
N GLU A 42 -0.87 -3.69 -11.52
CA GLU A 42 -0.96 -4.67 -12.62
C GLU A 42 -2.34 -4.68 -13.28
N VAL A 43 -3.41 -4.55 -12.49
CA VAL A 43 -4.78 -4.51 -13.03
C VAL A 43 -5.01 -3.24 -13.85
N LEU A 44 -4.49 -2.09 -13.39
CA LEU A 44 -4.73 -0.80 -14.02
C LEU A 44 -3.81 -0.50 -15.19
N ILE A 45 -2.71 -1.25 -15.35
CA ILE A 45 -1.76 -1.07 -16.45
C ILE A 45 -2.18 -1.92 -17.64
N PRO A 46 -2.02 -1.41 -18.88
CA PRO A 46 -2.20 -2.24 -20.08
C PRO A 46 -1.25 -3.45 -20.08
N GLY A 47 -1.73 -4.59 -20.57
CA GLY A 47 -1.06 -5.89 -20.47
C GLY A 47 0.39 -5.96 -20.96
N THR A 48 0.81 -5.06 -21.85
CA THR A 48 2.17 -5.02 -22.38
C THR A 48 3.19 -4.49 -21.39
N SER A 49 2.75 -3.93 -20.25
CA SER A 49 3.62 -3.28 -19.27
C SER A 49 4.00 -4.18 -18.10
N ARG A 50 3.63 -5.47 -18.14
CA ARG A 50 3.83 -6.41 -17.01
C ARG A 50 5.28 -6.73 -16.67
N SER A 51 6.21 -6.48 -17.58
CA SER A 51 7.64 -6.71 -17.35
C SER A 51 8.31 -5.54 -16.62
N MET A 52 7.59 -4.46 -16.36
CA MET A 52 8.14 -3.30 -15.69
C MET A 52 8.35 -3.56 -14.20
N THR A 53 9.34 -2.87 -13.61
CA THR A 53 9.48 -2.83 -12.15
C THR A 53 8.29 -2.12 -11.54
N GLN A 54 8.06 -2.32 -10.24
CA GLN A 54 6.97 -1.65 -9.54
C GLN A 54 7.08 -0.13 -9.65
N PHE A 55 8.27 0.43 -9.49
CA PHE A 55 8.46 1.86 -9.62
C PHE A 55 8.06 2.37 -11.02
N LYS A 56 8.45 1.65 -12.06
CA LYS A 56 8.08 2.01 -13.45
C LYS A 56 6.57 1.94 -13.67
N LEU A 57 5.91 0.94 -13.10
CA LEU A 57 4.45 0.83 -13.18
C LEU A 57 3.78 2.04 -12.53
N LEU A 58 4.25 2.46 -11.36
CA LEU A 58 3.72 3.63 -10.66
C LEU A 58 3.94 4.91 -11.46
N GLU A 59 5.12 5.08 -12.07
CA GLU A 59 5.40 6.22 -12.94
C GLU A 59 4.46 6.25 -14.14
N GLU A 60 4.23 5.10 -14.76
CA GLU A 60 3.33 4.99 -15.90
C GLU A 60 1.90 5.35 -15.52
N LEU A 61 1.41 4.83 -14.39
CA LEU A 61 0.07 5.14 -13.89
C LEU A 61 -0.09 6.64 -13.61
N ARG A 62 0.96 7.26 -13.06
CA ARG A 62 0.97 8.70 -12.81
C ARG A 62 0.94 9.50 -14.11
N SER A 63 1.76 9.10 -15.10
CA SER A 63 1.78 9.72 -16.43
C SER A 63 0.44 9.66 -17.13
N LEU A 64 -0.24 8.52 -17.02
CA LEU A 64 -1.57 8.30 -17.60
C LEU A 64 -2.69 8.97 -16.79
N LYS A 65 -2.35 9.57 -15.67
CA LYS A 65 -3.29 10.18 -14.72
C LYS A 65 -4.32 9.19 -14.16
N THR A 66 -3.98 7.90 -14.20
CA THR A 66 -4.79 6.86 -13.56
C THR A 66 -4.72 6.97 -12.04
N ILE A 67 -3.55 7.36 -11.54
CA ILE A 67 -3.37 7.73 -10.13
C ILE A 67 -2.91 9.19 -10.05
N ASN A 68 -3.28 9.88 -8.98
CA ASN A 68 -2.85 11.24 -8.75
C ASN A 68 -1.50 11.29 -8.05
N GLU A 69 -0.97 12.48 -7.83
CA GLU A 69 0.34 12.66 -7.19
C GLU A 69 0.36 12.12 -5.76
N GLN A 70 -0.69 12.35 -4.98
CA GLN A 70 -0.77 11.85 -3.61
C GLN A 70 -0.77 10.31 -3.58
N GLU A 71 -1.55 9.68 -4.45
CA GLU A 71 -1.59 8.22 -4.56
C GLU A 71 -0.23 7.66 -4.97
N PHE A 72 0.42 8.30 -5.93
CA PHE A 72 1.77 7.91 -6.35
C PHE A 72 2.75 7.96 -5.19
N VAL A 73 2.77 9.06 -4.44
CA VAL A 73 3.68 9.23 -3.30
C VAL A 73 3.44 8.16 -2.24
N ILE A 74 2.18 7.91 -1.88
CA ILE A 74 1.84 6.91 -0.88
C ILE A 74 2.30 5.52 -1.31
N MET A 75 1.98 5.12 -2.54
CA MET A 75 2.35 3.81 -3.06
C MET A 75 3.87 3.65 -3.15
N ASN A 76 4.58 4.71 -3.56
CA ASN A 76 6.02 4.70 -3.65
C ASN A 76 6.71 4.68 -2.28
N GLU A 77 6.21 5.44 -1.32
CA GLU A 77 6.73 5.42 0.05
C GLU A 77 6.55 4.04 0.71
N THR A 78 5.42 3.38 0.46
CA THR A 78 5.17 2.02 0.94
C THR A 78 6.15 1.04 0.31
N ARG A 79 6.42 1.17 -0.98
CA ARG A 79 7.41 0.35 -1.70
C ARG A 79 8.81 0.50 -1.07
N LYS A 80 9.21 1.74 -0.79
CA LYS A 80 10.50 2.03 -0.15
C LYS A 80 10.58 1.43 1.25
N LEU A 81 9.50 1.54 2.02
CA LEU A 81 9.43 0.97 3.36
C LEU A 81 9.56 -0.55 3.31
N LYS A 82 8.84 -1.21 2.40
CA LYS A 82 8.97 -2.65 2.21
C LYS A 82 10.42 -3.03 1.89
N ASN A 83 11.09 -2.29 1.00
CA ASN A 83 12.47 -2.57 0.63
C ASN A 83 13.41 -2.43 1.84
N GLU A 84 13.25 -1.38 2.65
CA GLU A 84 14.07 -1.21 3.85
C GLU A 84 13.89 -2.36 4.82
N LEU A 85 12.65 -2.78 5.07
CA LEU A 85 12.34 -3.83 6.04
C LEU A 85 12.77 -5.23 5.55
N THR A 86 12.76 -5.48 4.24
CA THR A 86 13.11 -6.80 3.70
C THR A 86 14.59 -6.96 3.40
N HIS A 87 15.31 -5.88 3.11
CA HIS A 87 16.73 -5.93 2.77
C HIS A 87 17.66 -5.65 3.95
N ARG A 88 17.14 -5.17 5.07
CA ARG A 88 17.89 -4.87 6.28
C ARG A 88 17.26 -5.56 7.48
N LEU A 89 17.79 -6.71 7.85
CA LEU A 89 17.28 -7.48 9.00
C LEU A 89 17.43 -6.74 10.33
N ASP A 90 18.41 -5.84 10.42
CA ASP A 90 18.68 -5.04 11.60
C ASP A 90 18.10 -3.63 11.53
N TYR A 91 17.24 -3.37 10.53
CA TYR A 91 16.69 -2.04 10.34
C TYR A 91 15.79 -1.65 11.50
N GLN A 92 16.09 -0.49 12.08
CA GLN A 92 15.30 0.08 13.16
C GLN A 92 14.66 1.38 12.67
N ILE A 93 13.39 1.55 13.00
CA ILE A 93 12.65 2.74 12.64
C ILE A 93 12.97 3.82 13.68
N ASP A 94 13.38 5.00 13.22
CA ASP A 94 13.54 6.14 14.10
C ASP A 94 12.39 7.13 13.93
N LEU A 95 12.36 8.12 14.81
CA LEU A 95 11.30 9.13 14.82
C LEU A 95 11.30 9.97 13.55
N THR A 96 12.49 10.26 13.01
CA THR A 96 12.64 11.03 11.77
C THR A 96 11.98 10.28 10.61
N TYR A 97 12.25 8.98 10.47
CA TYR A 97 11.62 8.17 9.43
C TYR A 97 10.11 8.16 9.56
N LEU A 98 9.61 7.96 10.79
CA LEU A 98 8.17 7.96 11.06
C LEU A 98 7.52 9.26 10.60
N TYR A 99 8.09 10.40 10.98
CA TYR A 99 7.54 11.70 10.60
C TYR A 99 7.64 11.96 9.11
N ASP A 100 8.76 11.60 8.49
CA ASP A 100 8.94 11.77 7.04
C ASP A 100 7.91 10.93 6.27
N PHE A 101 7.71 9.68 6.66
CA PHE A 101 6.73 8.82 6.02
C PHE A 101 5.33 9.42 6.13
N CYS A 102 4.91 9.79 7.34
CA CYS A 102 3.58 10.36 7.57
C CYS A 102 3.39 11.69 6.84
N ASN A 103 4.40 12.54 6.84
CA ASN A 103 4.31 13.84 6.17
C ASN A 103 4.27 13.66 4.65
N ASN A 104 5.10 12.79 4.10
CA ASN A 104 5.11 12.52 2.66
C ASN A 104 3.78 11.93 2.19
N CYS A 105 3.19 11.04 2.99
CA CYS A 105 1.90 10.43 2.70
C CYS A 105 0.72 11.33 3.06
N THR A 106 0.96 12.52 3.58
CA THR A 106 -0.07 13.49 4.02
C THR A 106 -1.03 12.94 5.08
N VAL A 107 -0.51 12.07 5.96
CA VAL A 107 -1.29 11.54 7.08
C VAL A 107 -1.28 12.57 8.21
N LYS A 108 -2.45 13.16 8.46
CA LYS A 108 -2.60 14.25 9.45
C LYS A 108 -2.84 13.73 10.87
N ASP A 109 -3.64 12.67 10.98
CA ASP A 109 -4.07 12.11 12.28
C ASP A 109 -3.18 10.93 12.67
N LYS A 110 -1.87 11.17 12.71
CA LYS A 110 -0.92 10.12 13.07
C LYS A 110 -0.85 9.96 14.60
N ILE A 111 -0.61 8.71 15.03
CA ILE A 111 -0.32 8.42 16.43
C ILE A 111 1.11 8.88 16.74
N VAL A 112 1.27 9.67 17.79
CA VAL A 112 2.59 10.12 18.24
C VAL A 112 3.02 9.21 19.41
N PRO A 113 4.19 8.55 19.33
CA PRO A 113 4.63 7.68 20.41
C PRO A 113 4.96 8.48 21.67
N GLU A 114 4.54 7.98 22.84
CA GLU A 114 4.87 8.60 24.11
C GLU A 114 6.37 8.49 24.41
N ASN A 115 6.94 7.31 24.15
CA ASN A 115 8.37 7.06 24.26
C ASN A 115 8.99 7.01 22.86
N LYS A 116 9.67 8.08 22.48
CA LYS A 116 10.22 8.25 21.13
C LYS A 116 11.41 7.33 20.81
N GLU A 117 11.93 6.63 21.81
CA GLU A 117 13.02 5.66 21.65
C GLU A 117 12.53 4.22 21.69
N ASP A 118 11.28 3.98 22.04
CA ASP A 118 10.70 2.63 22.11
C ASP A 118 10.36 2.15 20.70
N GLN A 119 11.04 1.09 20.24
CA GLN A 119 10.85 0.57 18.87
C GLN A 119 9.43 0.07 18.65
N GLN A 120 8.81 -0.57 19.63
CA GLN A 120 7.45 -1.07 19.49
C GLN A 120 6.46 0.08 19.30
N GLU A 121 6.62 1.17 20.05
CA GLU A 121 5.77 2.34 19.90
C GLU A 121 5.99 3.04 18.56
N LEU A 122 7.24 3.11 18.09
CA LEU A 122 7.55 3.66 16.76
C LEU A 122 6.94 2.80 15.66
N GLU A 123 7.05 1.48 15.77
CA GLU A 123 6.45 0.55 14.81
C GLU A 123 4.92 0.66 14.79
N ASP A 124 4.29 0.75 15.96
CA ASP A 124 2.84 0.91 16.07
C ASP A 124 2.37 2.22 15.44
N ALA A 125 3.12 3.30 15.66
CA ALA A 125 2.81 4.60 15.07
C ALA A 125 2.98 4.57 13.55
N LEU A 126 4.01 3.92 13.05
CA LEU A 126 4.23 3.77 11.62
C LEU A 126 3.15 2.90 10.98
N LEU A 127 2.74 1.83 11.65
CA LEU A 127 1.63 0.99 11.21
C LEU A 127 0.34 1.80 11.09
N ASP A 128 0.06 2.65 12.07
CA ASP A 128 -1.10 3.55 12.01
C ASP A 128 -1.03 4.46 10.78
N GLY A 129 0.13 5.07 10.54
CA GLY A 129 0.36 5.91 9.38
C GLY A 129 0.19 5.15 8.06
N LEU A 130 0.71 3.93 7.99
CA LEU A 130 0.57 3.05 6.83
C LEU A 130 -0.90 2.76 6.53
N LEU A 131 -1.67 2.38 7.53
CA LEU A 131 -3.08 2.02 7.34
C LEU A 131 -3.94 3.24 6.99
N LYS A 132 -3.64 4.39 7.57
CA LYS A 132 -4.32 5.64 7.20
C LYS A 132 -4.02 6.06 5.77
N SER A 133 -2.76 5.94 5.33
CA SER A 133 -2.39 6.22 3.95
C SER A 133 -3.03 5.22 2.98
N TYR A 134 -3.10 3.95 3.36
CA TYR A 134 -3.81 2.93 2.59
C TYR A 134 -5.26 3.33 2.34
N LYS A 135 -5.96 3.82 3.34
CA LYS A 135 -7.36 4.26 3.19
C LYS A 135 -7.51 5.40 2.20
N ILE A 136 -6.54 6.31 2.16
CA ILE A 136 -6.55 7.41 1.18
C ILE A 136 -6.49 6.85 -0.25
N VAL A 137 -5.59 5.91 -0.50
CA VAL A 137 -5.42 5.29 -1.81
C VAL A 137 -6.63 4.44 -2.17
N ASP A 138 -7.06 3.58 -1.25
CA ASP A 138 -8.14 2.63 -1.48
C ASP A 138 -9.47 3.30 -1.77
N LEU A 139 -9.72 4.45 -1.17
CA LEU A 139 -10.99 5.18 -1.34
C LEU A 139 -11.32 5.44 -2.81
N LYS A 140 -10.32 5.68 -3.64
CA LYS A 140 -10.50 5.96 -5.07
C LYS A 140 -10.13 4.79 -5.96
N LEU A 141 -9.04 4.09 -5.65
CA LEU A 141 -8.52 3.06 -6.55
C LEU A 141 -9.30 1.76 -6.50
N TYR A 142 -9.93 1.43 -5.39
CA TYR A 142 -10.75 0.22 -5.31
C TYR A 142 -11.83 0.19 -6.38
N SER A 143 -12.54 1.30 -6.55
CA SER A 143 -13.59 1.42 -7.57
C SER A 143 -13.04 1.25 -8.99
N LYS A 144 -11.88 1.85 -9.26
CA LYS A 144 -11.23 1.74 -10.57
C LYS A 144 -10.81 0.31 -10.89
N VAL A 145 -10.19 -0.36 -9.91
CA VAL A 145 -9.76 -1.77 -10.05
C VAL A 145 -10.96 -2.67 -10.28
N ARG A 146 -12.00 -2.47 -9.49
CA ARG A 146 -13.22 -3.25 -9.60
C ARG A 146 -13.85 -3.11 -10.99
N LYS A 147 -13.92 -1.88 -11.51
CA LYS A 147 -14.45 -1.63 -12.85
C LYS A 147 -13.64 -2.33 -13.94
N GLU A 148 -12.32 -2.30 -13.83
CA GLU A 148 -11.46 -3.00 -14.80
C GLU A 148 -11.67 -4.51 -14.75
N LEU A 149 -11.79 -5.09 -13.56
CA LEU A 149 -12.02 -6.53 -13.40
C LEU A 149 -13.40 -6.94 -13.92
N GLU A 150 -14.43 -6.15 -13.63
CA GLU A 150 -15.80 -6.39 -14.11
C GLU A 150 -15.88 -6.27 -15.63
N LYS A 151 -15.17 -5.32 -16.22
CA LYS A 151 -15.12 -5.09 -17.66
C LYS A 151 -14.57 -6.30 -18.41
N VAL A 152 -13.43 -6.84 -17.94
CA VAL A 152 -12.81 -8.02 -18.54
C VAL A 152 -13.70 -9.24 -18.34
N HIS A 153 -14.31 -9.41 -17.17
CA HIS A 153 -15.23 -10.52 -16.89
C HIS A 153 -16.48 -10.43 -17.78
N GLY A 154 -17.01 -9.21 -17.99
CA GLY A 154 -18.14 -8.98 -18.89
C GLY A 154 -17.83 -9.31 -20.35
N GLU A 155 -16.60 -9.09 -20.80
CA GLU A 155 -16.16 -9.42 -22.17
C GLU A 155 -16.04 -10.93 -22.38
N GLU A 156 -15.81 -11.69 -21.32
CA GLU A 156 -15.74 -13.16 -21.38
C GLU A 156 -17.12 -13.84 -21.33
N ALA A 157 -18.10 -13.11 -20.88
CA ALA A 157 -19.46 -13.64 -20.82
C ALA A 157 -20.15 -13.54 -22.17
#